data_a8f9c6eb2805e07709584b7853501109
#
_entry.id   a8f9c6eb2805e07709584b7853501109
#
_cell.length_a   1.000
_cell.length_b   1.000
_cell.length_c   1.000
_cell.angle_alpha   90.00
_cell.angle_beta   90.00
_cell.angle_gamma   90.00
#
_symmetry.space_group_name_H-M   'P 1'
#
loop_
_entity.id
_entity.type
_entity.pdbx_description
1 polymer ?
#
loop_
_entity_poly.entity_id
_entity_poly.type
_entity_poly.pdbx_seq_one_letter_code
_entity_poly.pdbx_strand_id
1 'polypeptide(L)'
;ASYIELTDFFESKKAAEIFGNKLDEVKKSTETEITWFKYKNVPIDQQEAALAAAKKDKRISNNEGKYSVTALEKEFRSSSLKLMNSMTNDLTAMEAMVPDNIEPNIERLQSIKQMANSLGKVNVVKRVDQIIKNTIFAAQLNNMTEEGVREEILKLRAEIQAGQTGTGRGTNNDTFNKYQFAETYLNKLSNGLKDDLLNTASKKNWIVLKSLDWEDFLNQEIDSESLIEKLKVRKLTAMTAGGMFNTEVQYLTPTERNTFINHYKSLEHPELIKNFTSLMVQGFGNKAPDFFREIAEKDNFIPHLGGLMLIDKNNPAIDKAINGFLLQKNKNIDIKISDTDINPTIRKYQLAYPENSKTFDAIVNTAKLIYSSEILNTSKGKNGVYDSKLFEQSMQMSMGENNGKGGVADYNDHPIHVPSWLEQNEIDNIMLFLKGAVGTINTEMLLKATSVDTYEINADGERVPVTLKGKLLNTNKTAALIFDDGDPYLVSVGYGKYKIAMHNHPSSEVNPGYVVDGNYIKKNETDKDFPAILDFNKIREDYEKSRKK
;
A
#
# COMPACT_ATOMS: atom_id res chain seq x y z
N ALA A 1 17.41 -22.61 -54.74
CA ALA A 1 18.09 -22.58 -56.06
C ALA A 1 18.38 -21.12 -56.41
N SER A 2 19.57 -20.82 -56.90
CA SER A 2 19.87 -19.48 -57.41
C SER A 2 19.07 -19.20 -58.68
N TYR A 3 18.91 -17.94 -59.06
CA TYR A 3 18.24 -17.57 -60.34
C TYR A 3 18.90 -18.22 -61.52
N ILE A 4 20.23 -18.38 -61.51
CA ILE A 4 21.03 -19.02 -62.52
C ILE A 4 20.65 -20.50 -62.62
N GLU A 5 20.61 -21.23 -61.53
CA GLU A 5 20.22 -22.66 -61.52
C GLU A 5 18.80 -22.89 -62.02
N LEU A 6 17.87 -22.00 -61.74
CA LEU A 6 16.51 -22.07 -62.27
C LEU A 6 16.45 -21.78 -63.81
N THR A 7 17.23 -20.81 -64.31
CA THR A 7 17.32 -20.50 -65.74
C THR A 7 17.90 -21.68 -66.49
N ASP A 8 19.02 -22.22 -66.03
CA ASP A 8 19.67 -23.38 -66.57
C ASP A 8 18.73 -24.61 -66.57
N PHE A 9 17.97 -24.79 -65.50
CA PHE A 9 16.97 -25.85 -65.43
C PHE A 9 15.89 -25.69 -66.51
N PHE A 10 15.32 -24.49 -66.69
CA PHE A 10 14.27 -24.24 -67.66
C PHE A 10 14.77 -24.35 -69.12
N GLU A 11 16.08 -24.26 -69.41
CA GLU A 11 16.69 -24.46 -70.67
C GLU A 11 17.08 -25.93 -70.92
N SER A 12 16.95 -26.79 -69.94
CA SER A 12 17.29 -28.20 -70.01
C SER A 12 16.22 -29.03 -70.71
N LYS A 13 16.66 -30.14 -71.39
CA LYS A 13 15.75 -31.16 -71.98
C LYS A 13 14.79 -31.72 -70.91
N LYS A 14 15.25 -31.83 -69.67
CA LYS A 14 14.48 -32.36 -68.56
C LYS A 14 13.27 -31.47 -68.21
N ALA A 15 13.40 -30.15 -68.26
CA ALA A 15 12.29 -29.24 -68.09
C ALA A 15 11.26 -29.36 -69.22
N ALA A 16 11.71 -29.51 -70.46
CA ALA A 16 10.85 -29.75 -71.62
C ALA A 16 10.07 -31.07 -71.49
N GLU A 17 10.70 -32.12 -70.99
CA GLU A 17 10.06 -33.43 -70.75
C GLU A 17 9.02 -33.34 -69.64
N ILE A 18 9.29 -32.56 -68.52
CA ILE A 18 8.39 -32.42 -67.39
C ILE A 18 7.18 -31.55 -67.70
N PHE A 19 7.40 -30.41 -68.35
CA PHE A 19 6.35 -29.39 -68.54
C PHE A 19 5.72 -29.41 -69.92
N GLY A 20 6.35 -30.04 -70.91
CA GLY A 20 5.85 -30.14 -72.28
C GLY A 20 5.47 -28.76 -72.82
N ASN A 21 4.30 -28.66 -73.44
CA ASN A 21 3.77 -27.43 -74.04
C ASN A 21 3.46 -26.29 -72.99
N LYS A 22 3.55 -26.56 -71.67
CA LYS A 22 3.40 -25.55 -70.60
C LYS A 22 4.73 -24.96 -70.17
N LEU A 23 5.87 -25.36 -70.69
CA LEU A 23 7.19 -24.92 -70.27
C LEU A 23 7.33 -23.38 -70.24
N ASP A 24 6.92 -22.72 -71.31
CA ASP A 24 7.01 -21.26 -71.47
C ASP A 24 6.12 -20.54 -70.45
N GLU A 25 4.95 -21.07 -70.12
CA GLU A 25 4.04 -20.53 -69.11
C GLU A 25 4.62 -20.65 -67.70
N VAL A 26 5.18 -21.82 -67.39
CA VAL A 26 5.82 -22.06 -66.06
C VAL A 26 7.08 -21.22 -65.93
N LYS A 27 7.92 -21.12 -66.95
CA LYS A 27 9.12 -20.25 -66.97
C LYS A 27 8.75 -18.80 -66.72
N LYS A 28 7.77 -18.26 -67.42
CA LYS A 28 7.28 -16.89 -67.30
C LYS A 28 6.70 -16.64 -65.92
N SER A 29 5.92 -17.57 -65.36
CA SER A 29 5.35 -17.46 -63.98
C SER A 29 6.44 -17.44 -62.93
N THR A 30 7.45 -18.31 -63.03
CA THR A 30 8.58 -18.40 -62.13
C THR A 30 9.45 -17.13 -62.16
N GLU A 31 9.74 -16.62 -63.37
CA GLU A 31 10.48 -15.37 -63.56
C GLU A 31 9.73 -14.18 -62.92
N THR A 32 8.41 -14.13 -63.04
CA THR A 32 7.55 -13.13 -62.41
C THR A 32 7.64 -13.22 -60.90
N GLU A 33 7.53 -14.40 -60.32
CA GLU A 33 7.62 -14.65 -58.90
C GLU A 33 8.97 -14.23 -58.30
N ILE A 34 10.08 -14.68 -58.95
CA ILE A 34 11.43 -14.30 -58.50
C ILE A 34 11.64 -12.79 -58.56
N THR A 35 11.17 -12.15 -59.63
CA THR A 35 11.29 -10.70 -59.78
C THR A 35 10.50 -9.95 -58.70
N TRP A 36 9.29 -10.43 -58.41
CA TRP A 36 8.47 -9.85 -57.35
C TRP A 36 9.13 -9.99 -55.98
N PHE A 37 9.72 -11.15 -55.62
CA PHE A 37 10.45 -11.33 -54.40
C PHE A 37 11.72 -10.47 -54.30
N LYS A 38 12.41 -10.18 -55.42
CA LYS A 38 13.52 -9.21 -55.43
C LYS A 38 13.05 -7.82 -54.99
N TYR A 39 11.92 -7.36 -55.50
CA TYR A 39 11.35 -6.07 -55.07
C TYR A 39 10.82 -6.10 -53.65
N LYS A 40 10.17 -7.19 -53.25
CA LYS A 40 9.60 -7.32 -51.90
C LYS A 40 10.67 -7.28 -50.79
N ASN A 41 11.82 -7.92 -51.02
CA ASN A 41 12.84 -8.13 -50.01
C ASN A 41 13.84 -6.97 -49.87
N VAL A 42 13.53 -5.79 -50.40
CA VAL A 42 14.37 -4.60 -50.17
C VAL A 42 14.17 -4.01 -48.79
N PRO A 43 15.21 -3.37 -48.25
CA PRO A 43 15.09 -2.59 -47.01
C PRO A 43 13.97 -1.56 -47.09
N ILE A 44 13.39 -1.21 -45.93
CA ILE A 44 12.17 -0.39 -45.87
C ILE A 44 12.38 1.03 -46.40
N ASP A 45 13.57 1.57 -46.26
CA ASP A 45 14.01 2.87 -46.82
C ASP A 45 14.14 2.87 -48.34
N GLN A 46 14.23 1.70 -48.95
CA GLN A 46 14.32 1.50 -50.42
C GLN A 46 12.99 1.07 -51.04
N GLN A 47 11.96 0.82 -50.26
CA GLN A 47 10.68 0.28 -50.73
C GLN A 47 9.97 1.21 -51.72
N GLU A 48 10.07 2.52 -51.57
CA GLU A 48 9.47 3.49 -52.48
C GLU A 48 10.15 3.43 -53.86
N ALA A 49 11.49 3.40 -53.88
CA ALA A 49 12.27 3.25 -55.10
C ALA A 49 12.00 1.89 -55.79
N ALA A 50 11.93 0.82 -55.00
CA ALA A 50 11.60 -0.51 -55.48
C ALA A 50 10.20 -0.57 -56.10
N LEU A 51 9.23 0.07 -55.48
CA LEU A 51 7.86 0.17 -56.01
C LEU A 51 7.81 0.93 -57.35
N ALA A 52 8.54 2.05 -57.44
CA ALA A 52 8.65 2.82 -58.66
C ALA A 52 9.30 2.01 -59.79
N ALA A 53 10.31 1.19 -59.47
CA ALA A 53 10.94 0.28 -60.43
C ALA A 53 10.00 -0.87 -60.83
N ALA A 54 9.27 -1.46 -59.88
CA ALA A 54 8.30 -2.52 -60.15
C ALA A 54 7.15 -2.06 -61.07
N LYS A 55 6.71 -0.82 -60.97
CA LYS A 55 5.71 -0.22 -61.87
C LYS A 55 6.16 -0.11 -63.29
N LYS A 56 7.48 -0.03 -63.56
CA LYS A 56 8.08 0.03 -64.90
C LYS A 56 8.45 -1.37 -65.44
N ASP A 57 8.57 -2.36 -64.59
CA ASP A 57 8.92 -3.73 -64.98
C ASP A 57 7.67 -4.45 -65.48
N LYS A 58 7.63 -4.72 -66.79
CA LYS A 58 6.51 -5.37 -67.49
C LYS A 58 6.12 -6.74 -66.90
N ARG A 59 7.07 -7.44 -66.29
CA ARG A 59 6.82 -8.75 -65.64
C ARG A 59 5.92 -8.63 -64.42
N ILE A 60 5.98 -7.49 -63.72
CA ILE A 60 5.21 -7.23 -62.52
C ILE A 60 4.00 -6.33 -62.82
N SER A 61 4.20 -5.28 -63.64
CA SER A 61 3.15 -4.27 -63.93
C SER A 61 1.99 -4.84 -64.74
N ASN A 62 2.24 -5.83 -65.58
CA ASN A 62 1.22 -6.50 -66.37
C ASN A 62 0.59 -7.72 -65.69
N ASN A 63 1.00 -8.00 -64.44
CA ASN A 63 0.50 -9.15 -63.70
C ASN A 63 -0.61 -8.73 -62.72
N GLU A 64 -1.60 -9.60 -62.59
CA GLU A 64 -2.70 -9.43 -61.62
C GLU A 64 -2.58 -10.47 -60.49
N GLY A 65 -3.13 -10.16 -59.31
CA GLY A 65 -3.15 -11.09 -58.18
C GLY A 65 -1.89 -11.06 -57.31
N LYS A 66 -1.38 -12.25 -56.94
CA LYS A 66 -0.38 -12.44 -55.87
C LYS A 66 0.97 -11.76 -56.13
N TYR A 67 1.41 -11.70 -57.39
CA TYR A 67 2.72 -11.17 -57.79
C TYR A 67 2.59 -9.86 -58.60
N SER A 68 1.57 -9.05 -58.28
CA SER A 68 1.31 -7.76 -58.92
C SER A 68 1.94 -6.59 -58.15
N VAL A 69 1.95 -5.42 -58.82
CA VAL A 69 2.31 -4.14 -58.17
C VAL A 69 1.41 -3.85 -56.99
N THR A 70 0.10 -4.10 -57.12
CA THR A 70 -0.88 -3.89 -56.06
C THR A 70 -0.59 -4.75 -54.84
N ALA A 71 -0.19 -6.02 -55.04
CA ALA A 71 0.22 -6.90 -53.94
C ALA A 71 1.50 -6.40 -53.25
N LEU A 72 2.46 -5.88 -54.04
CA LEU A 72 3.70 -5.30 -53.53
C LEU A 72 3.42 -4.02 -52.72
N GLU A 73 2.54 -3.13 -53.20
CA GLU A 73 2.09 -1.96 -52.48
C GLU A 73 1.45 -2.31 -51.11
N LYS A 74 0.61 -3.34 -51.11
CA LYS A 74 -0.03 -3.84 -49.87
C LYS A 74 0.99 -4.37 -48.86
N GLU A 75 1.99 -5.14 -49.34
CA GLU A 75 3.06 -5.65 -48.48
C GLU A 75 3.92 -4.53 -47.89
N PHE A 76 4.32 -3.54 -48.71
CA PHE A 76 5.10 -2.40 -48.25
C PHE A 76 4.32 -1.53 -47.25
N ARG A 77 3.04 -1.29 -47.49
CA ARG A 77 2.17 -0.59 -46.56
C ARG A 77 2.05 -1.35 -45.24
N SER A 78 1.89 -2.69 -45.30
CA SER A 78 1.81 -3.54 -44.10
C SER A 78 3.13 -3.52 -43.33
N SER A 79 4.27 -3.61 -44.00
CA SER A 79 5.60 -3.56 -43.36
C SER A 79 5.87 -2.21 -42.70
N SER A 80 5.55 -1.12 -43.41
CA SER A 80 5.65 0.24 -42.86
C SER A 80 4.76 0.44 -41.64
N LEU A 81 3.53 -0.09 -41.67
CA LEU A 81 2.60 0.01 -40.53
C LEU A 81 3.10 -0.77 -39.30
N LYS A 82 3.60 -2.01 -39.52
CA LYS A 82 4.19 -2.82 -38.46
C LYS A 82 5.39 -2.13 -37.82
N LEU A 83 6.27 -1.55 -38.62
CA LEU A 83 7.43 -0.81 -38.14
C LEU A 83 7.01 0.43 -37.36
N MET A 84 6.05 1.21 -37.89
CA MET A 84 5.52 2.39 -37.18
C MET A 84 4.90 2.03 -35.85
N ASN A 85 4.13 0.94 -35.78
CA ASN A 85 3.54 0.47 -34.51
C ASN A 85 4.64 0.05 -33.52
N SER A 86 5.67 -0.67 -33.98
CA SER A 86 6.81 -1.05 -33.14
C SER A 86 7.52 0.18 -32.58
N MET A 87 7.87 1.15 -33.43
CA MET A 87 8.51 2.41 -33.00
C MET A 87 7.62 3.17 -32.00
N THR A 88 6.31 3.24 -32.28
CA THR A 88 5.37 3.94 -31.37
C THR A 88 5.28 3.27 -30.03
N ASN A 89 5.23 1.94 -29.97
CA ASN A 89 5.21 1.18 -28.73
C ASN A 89 6.50 1.35 -27.93
N ASP A 90 7.66 1.27 -28.59
CA ASP A 90 8.96 1.51 -27.97
C ASP A 90 9.04 2.91 -27.36
N LEU A 91 8.61 3.94 -28.10
CA LEU A 91 8.61 5.32 -27.63
C LEU A 91 7.65 5.50 -26.44
N THR A 92 6.46 4.90 -26.49
CA THR A 92 5.50 4.98 -25.38
C THR A 92 6.06 4.34 -24.12
N ALA A 93 6.73 3.19 -24.24
CA ALA A 93 7.39 2.54 -23.12
C ALA A 93 8.51 3.43 -22.54
N MET A 94 9.36 4.01 -23.42
CA MET A 94 10.46 4.87 -22.99
C MET A 94 9.98 6.19 -22.37
N GLU A 95 8.92 6.81 -22.89
CA GLU A 95 8.31 7.99 -22.30
C GLU A 95 7.78 7.72 -20.89
N ALA A 96 7.19 6.53 -20.67
CA ALA A 96 6.68 6.15 -19.34
C ALA A 96 7.78 5.97 -18.30
N MET A 97 9.00 5.60 -18.72
CA MET A 97 10.15 5.38 -17.82
C MET A 97 10.76 6.69 -17.30
N VAL A 98 10.75 7.75 -18.11
CA VAL A 98 11.49 8.99 -17.81
C VAL A 98 11.03 9.66 -16.50
N PRO A 99 9.72 9.82 -16.20
CA PRO A 99 9.28 10.39 -14.94
C PRO A 99 9.61 9.52 -13.70
N ASP A 100 9.90 8.23 -13.91
CA ASP A 100 10.34 7.30 -12.85
C ASP A 100 11.85 7.33 -12.64
N ASN A 101 12.55 8.25 -13.32
CA ASN A 101 14.01 8.38 -13.34
C ASN A 101 14.70 7.09 -13.83
N ILE A 102 14.05 6.35 -14.71
CA ILE A 102 14.65 5.21 -15.42
C ILE A 102 15.15 5.75 -16.75
N GLU A 103 16.47 5.64 -16.95
CA GLU A 103 17.10 6.12 -18.19
C GLU A 103 16.63 5.27 -19.39
N PRO A 104 16.04 5.88 -20.43
CA PRO A 104 15.64 5.15 -21.61
C PRO A 104 16.86 4.71 -22.41
N ASN A 105 16.71 3.65 -23.22
CA ASN A 105 17.79 3.19 -24.10
C ASN A 105 18.08 4.24 -25.20
N ILE A 106 19.14 5.02 -24.99
CA ILE A 106 19.54 6.11 -25.89
C ILE A 106 19.91 5.61 -27.29
N GLU A 107 20.59 4.45 -27.38
CA GLU A 107 20.94 3.86 -28.69
C GLU A 107 19.68 3.50 -29.49
N ARG A 108 18.68 2.93 -28.81
CA ARG A 108 17.39 2.61 -29.43
C ARG A 108 16.65 3.87 -29.86
N LEU A 109 16.65 4.92 -29.04
CA LEU A 109 16.08 6.22 -29.42
C LEU A 109 16.74 6.81 -30.66
N GLN A 110 18.07 6.76 -30.73
CA GLN A 110 18.81 7.23 -31.90
C GLN A 110 18.51 6.40 -33.16
N SER A 111 18.42 5.08 -33.02
CA SER A 111 18.04 4.18 -34.13
C SER A 111 16.63 4.51 -34.64
N ILE A 112 15.66 4.71 -33.75
CA ILE A 112 14.28 5.12 -34.10
C ILE A 112 14.31 6.47 -34.83
N LYS A 113 15.09 7.44 -34.31
CA LYS A 113 15.22 8.77 -34.94
C LYS A 113 15.76 8.70 -36.36
N GLN A 114 16.84 7.95 -36.59
CA GLN A 114 17.43 7.75 -37.91
C GLN A 114 16.42 7.12 -38.87
N MET A 115 15.75 6.07 -38.44
CA MET A 115 14.74 5.38 -39.24
C MET A 115 13.53 6.27 -39.53
N ALA A 116 13.06 7.04 -38.55
CA ALA A 116 11.98 8.00 -38.77
C ALA A 116 12.36 9.12 -39.73
N ASN A 117 13.61 9.59 -39.71
CA ASN A 117 14.12 10.55 -40.66
C ASN A 117 14.13 10.00 -42.10
N SER A 118 14.64 8.75 -42.29
CA SER A 118 14.65 8.12 -43.60
C SER A 118 13.26 7.89 -44.21
N LEU A 119 12.26 7.73 -43.34
CA LEU A 119 10.85 7.57 -43.70
C LEU A 119 10.06 8.91 -43.76
N GLY A 120 10.71 10.05 -43.54
CA GLY A 120 10.05 11.38 -43.52
C GLY A 120 9.04 11.55 -42.35
N LYS A 121 9.17 10.78 -41.26
CA LYS A 121 8.22 10.79 -40.13
C LYS A 121 8.59 11.85 -39.08
N VAL A 122 8.42 13.12 -39.43
CA VAL A 122 8.80 14.29 -38.62
C VAL A 122 8.23 14.25 -37.20
N ASN A 123 6.99 13.77 -37.02
CA ASN A 123 6.38 13.68 -35.68
C ASN A 123 7.08 12.65 -34.77
N VAL A 124 7.56 11.54 -35.31
CA VAL A 124 8.32 10.53 -34.56
C VAL A 124 9.67 11.11 -34.14
N VAL A 125 10.35 11.83 -35.03
CA VAL A 125 11.61 12.52 -34.73
C VAL A 125 11.43 13.53 -33.59
N LYS A 126 10.41 14.39 -33.68
CA LYS A 126 10.08 15.36 -32.60
C LYS A 126 9.81 14.66 -31.27
N ARG A 127 9.11 13.52 -31.30
CA ARG A 127 8.81 12.75 -30.08
C ARG A 127 10.08 12.18 -29.45
N VAL A 128 11.01 11.64 -30.26
CA VAL A 128 12.33 11.18 -29.77
C VAL A 128 13.10 12.33 -29.12
N ASP A 129 13.15 13.50 -29.80
CA ASP A 129 13.86 14.66 -29.26
C ASP A 129 13.24 15.13 -27.94
N GLN A 130 11.90 15.06 -27.82
CA GLN A 130 11.23 15.40 -26.57
C GLN A 130 11.56 14.42 -25.44
N ILE A 131 11.64 13.10 -25.74
CA ILE A 131 12.04 12.09 -24.73
C ILE A 131 13.45 12.40 -24.23
N ILE A 132 14.39 12.69 -25.13
CA ILE A 132 15.78 13.01 -24.74
C ILE A 132 15.81 14.29 -23.87
N LYS A 133 15.09 15.34 -24.24
CA LYS A 133 14.99 16.57 -23.43
C LYS A 133 14.38 16.30 -22.06
N ASN A 134 13.30 15.53 -22.01
CA ASN A 134 12.66 15.15 -20.77
C ASN A 134 13.58 14.31 -19.87
N THR A 135 14.40 13.44 -20.44
CA THR A 135 15.41 12.66 -19.69
C THR A 135 16.43 13.57 -19.01
N ILE A 136 16.96 14.56 -19.75
CA ILE A 136 17.89 15.55 -19.18
C ILE A 136 17.22 16.36 -18.08
N PHE A 137 15.98 16.79 -18.31
CA PHE A 137 15.23 17.57 -17.35
C PHE A 137 14.84 16.73 -16.10
N ALA A 138 14.46 15.46 -16.30
CA ALA A 138 14.22 14.53 -15.21
C ALA A 138 15.44 14.37 -14.28
N ALA A 139 16.65 14.30 -14.86
CA ALA A 139 17.88 14.24 -14.08
C ALA A 139 18.10 15.51 -13.22
N GLN A 140 17.69 16.68 -13.70
CA GLN A 140 17.70 17.92 -12.91
C GLN A 140 16.68 17.87 -11.76
N LEU A 141 15.42 17.47 -12.05
CA LEU A 141 14.37 17.34 -11.04
C LEU A 141 14.68 16.26 -10.01
N ASN A 142 15.42 15.23 -10.40
CA ASN A 142 15.82 14.14 -9.51
C ASN A 142 16.71 14.60 -8.35
N ASN A 143 17.47 15.66 -8.53
CA ASN A 143 18.33 16.25 -7.51
C ASN A 143 17.58 17.24 -6.61
N MET A 144 16.30 17.49 -6.86
CA MET A 144 15.46 18.41 -6.10
C MET A 144 14.61 17.67 -5.08
N THR A 145 14.33 18.31 -3.95
CA THR A 145 13.28 17.88 -3.03
C THR A 145 11.90 18.04 -3.68
N GLU A 146 10.86 17.45 -3.10
CA GLU A 146 9.48 17.66 -3.58
C GLU A 146 9.12 19.16 -3.64
N GLU A 147 9.53 19.94 -2.63
CA GLU A 147 9.33 21.38 -2.58
C GLU A 147 10.10 22.08 -3.71
N GLY A 148 11.35 21.70 -3.95
CA GLY A 148 12.14 22.26 -5.08
C GLY A 148 11.50 21.97 -6.44
N VAL A 149 10.88 20.80 -6.63
CA VAL A 149 10.11 20.51 -7.85
C VAL A 149 8.87 21.41 -7.96
N ARG A 150 8.17 21.67 -6.84
CA ARG A 150 7.02 22.59 -6.80
C ARG A 150 7.44 24.02 -7.16
N GLU A 151 8.56 24.49 -6.63
CA GLU A 151 9.13 25.80 -6.97
C GLU A 151 9.48 25.90 -8.46
N GLU A 152 10.09 24.87 -9.05
CA GLU A 152 10.41 24.85 -10.49
C GLU A 152 9.14 24.88 -11.35
N ILE A 153 8.08 24.18 -10.94
CA ILE A 153 6.75 24.25 -11.61
C ILE A 153 6.20 25.67 -11.56
N LEU A 154 6.26 26.34 -10.40
CA LEU A 154 5.80 27.74 -10.27
C LEU A 154 6.59 28.69 -11.15
N LYS A 155 7.91 28.52 -11.25
CA LYS A 155 8.79 29.27 -12.13
C LYS A 155 8.43 29.07 -13.60
N LEU A 156 8.29 27.83 -14.05
CA LEU A 156 7.89 27.53 -15.44
C LEU A 156 6.51 28.10 -15.77
N ARG A 157 5.57 28.05 -14.81
CA ARG A 157 4.24 28.65 -14.96
C ARG A 157 4.30 30.16 -15.12
N ALA A 158 5.14 30.83 -14.33
CA ALA A 158 5.37 32.29 -14.45
C ALA A 158 5.99 32.64 -15.80
N GLU A 159 6.95 31.86 -16.30
CA GLU A 159 7.56 32.06 -17.63
C GLU A 159 6.52 31.91 -18.76
N ILE A 160 5.63 30.91 -18.66
CA ILE A 160 4.52 30.75 -19.63
C ILE A 160 3.58 31.97 -19.60
N GLN A 161 3.19 32.43 -18.41
CA GLN A 161 2.31 33.61 -18.27
C GLN A 161 2.98 34.87 -18.81
N ALA A 162 4.25 35.09 -18.53
CA ALA A 162 5.00 36.23 -19.07
C ALA A 162 5.11 36.19 -20.61
N GLY A 163 5.29 34.98 -21.18
CA GLY A 163 5.30 34.77 -22.63
C GLY A 163 3.95 35.04 -23.32
N GLN A 164 2.83 34.86 -22.62
CA GLN A 164 1.48 35.12 -23.12
C GLN A 164 1.10 36.61 -23.10
N THR A 165 1.67 37.35 -22.16
CA THR A 165 1.39 38.82 -22.01
C THR A 165 2.32 39.69 -22.83
N GLY A 166 3.40 39.14 -23.36
CA GLY A 166 4.38 39.86 -24.20
C GLY A 166 3.99 39.85 -25.67
N THR A 167 3.93 41.02 -26.26
CA THR A 167 3.60 41.25 -27.67
C THR A 167 4.36 40.33 -28.63
N GLY A 168 3.70 39.28 -29.13
CA GLY A 168 3.99 38.72 -30.45
C GLY A 168 5.01 37.59 -30.57
N ARG A 169 5.54 36.99 -29.50
CA ARG A 169 6.27 35.72 -29.58
C ARG A 169 5.48 34.66 -28.81
N GLY A 170 4.97 33.67 -29.55
CA GLY A 170 4.22 32.57 -28.99
C GLY A 170 4.97 31.89 -27.83
N THR A 171 4.23 31.38 -26.89
CA THR A 171 4.73 30.56 -25.76
C THR A 171 5.78 29.58 -26.30
N ASN A 172 6.96 29.58 -25.72
CA ASN A 172 7.98 28.62 -26.11
C ASN A 172 7.45 27.20 -25.80
N ASN A 173 7.14 26.45 -26.85
CA ASN A 173 6.64 25.07 -26.68
C ASN A 173 7.53 24.21 -25.77
N ASP A 174 8.82 24.55 -25.68
CA ASP A 174 9.76 23.84 -24.82
C ASP A 174 9.48 24.10 -23.32
N THR A 175 9.20 25.37 -22.93
CA THR A 175 8.82 25.71 -21.55
C THR A 175 7.49 25.07 -21.16
N PHE A 176 6.51 25.04 -22.07
CA PHE A 176 5.24 24.38 -21.82
C PHE A 176 5.38 22.86 -21.66
N ASN A 177 6.19 22.21 -22.51
CA ASN A 177 6.48 20.78 -22.39
C ASN A 177 7.22 20.45 -21.08
N LYS A 178 8.17 21.28 -20.66
CA LYS A 178 8.86 21.13 -19.35
C LYS A 178 7.87 21.28 -18.20
N TYR A 179 6.98 22.24 -18.25
CA TYR A 179 5.95 22.43 -17.24
C TYR A 179 5.05 21.19 -17.10
N GLN A 180 4.50 20.69 -18.20
CA GLN A 180 3.67 19.47 -18.19
C GLN A 180 4.43 18.24 -17.67
N PHE A 181 5.70 18.12 -18.08
CA PHE A 181 6.55 17.04 -17.61
C PHE A 181 6.81 17.16 -16.09
N ALA A 182 7.13 18.35 -15.59
CA ALA A 182 7.37 18.59 -14.17
C ALA A 182 6.13 18.30 -13.30
N GLU A 183 4.92 18.65 -13.77
CA GLU A 183 3.68 18.27 -13.09
C GLU A 183 3.48 16.75 -13.04
N THR A 184 3.72 16.06 -14.16
CA THR A 184 3.64 14.59 -14.21
C THR A 184 4.66 13.95 -13.28
N TYR A 185 5.89 14.47 -13.28
CA TYR A 185 6.97 14.03 -12.40
C TYR A 185 6.62 14.22 -10.92
N LEU A 186 6.13 15.42 -10.56
CA LEU A 186 5.71 15.71 -9.18
C LEU A 186 4.60 14.76 -8.71
N ASN A 187 3.59 14.54 -9.54
CA ASN A 187 2.49 13.64 -9.21
C ASN A 187 2.99 12.20 -8.97
N LYS A 188 3.89 11.71 -9.83
CA LYS A 188 4.52 10.39 -9.65
C LYS A 188 5.38 10.35 -8.39
N LEU A 189 6.17 11.40 -8.13
CA LEU A 189 6.99 11.51 -6.94
C LEU A 189 6.13 11.50 -5.67
N SER A 190 5.11 12.36 -5.59
CA SER A 190 4.21 12.45 -4.43
C SER A 190 3.47 11.13 -4.19
N ASN A 191 2.95 10.51 -5.24
CA ASN A 191 2.29 9.20 -5.13
C ASN A 191 3.29 8.11 -4.71
N GLY A 192 4.48 8.09 -5.31
CA GLY A 192 5.52 7.14 -4.95
C GLY A 192 5.97 7.29 -3.49
N LEU A 193 6.13 8.52 -3.00
CA LEU A 193 6.48 8.77 -1.59
C LEU A 193 5.36 8.33 -0.63
N LYS A 194 4.11 8.41 -1.06
CA LYS A 194 2.96 7.97 -0.27
C LYS A 194 2.79 6.44 -0.29
N ASP A 195 2.89 5.83 -1.45
CA ASP A 195 2.52 4.43 -1.67
C ASP A 195 3.70 3.47 -1.51
N ASP A 196 4.92 3.92 -1.83
CA ASP A 196 6.16 3.14 -1.78
C ASP A 196 7.36 4.05 -1.49
N LEU A 197 7.40 4.58 -0.27
CA LEU A 197 8.40 5.53 0.21
C LEU A 197 9.84 5.02 0.00
N LEU A 198 10.10 3.79 0.43
CA LEU A 198 11.45 3.23 0.44
C LEU A 198 12.03 3.06 -0.96
N ASN A 199 11.28 2.45 -1.87
CA ASN A 199 11.74 2.29 -3.25
C ASN A 199 11.84 3.63 -3.97
N THR A 200 10.91 4.57 -3.71
CA THR A 200 10.94 5.90 -4.31
C THR A 200 12.17 6.67 -3.86
N ALA A 201 12.46 6.69 -2.55
CA ALA A 201 13.64 7.35 -2.00
C ALA A 201 14.94 6.67 -2.45
N SER A 202 14.96 5.35 -2.57
CA SER A 202 16.12 4.59 -3.06
C SER A 202 16.40 4.86 -4.55
N LYS A 203 15.38 4.85 -5.41
CA LYS A 203 15.52 5.19 -6.84
C LYS A 203 16.04 6.62 -7.06
N LYS A 204 15.80 7.49 -6.10
CA LYS A 204 16.30 8.87 -6.07
C LYS A 204 17.71 9.00 -5.48
N ASN A 205 18.32 7.92 -5.04
CA ASN A 205 19.60 7.90 -4.31
C ASN A 205 19.59 8.73 -3.02
N TRP A 206 18.42 8.99 -2.44
CA TRP A 206 18.30 9.70 -1.17
C TRP A 206 18.57 8.80 0.04
N ILE A 207 18.32 7.50 -0.12
CA ILE A 207 18.66 6.46 0.86
C ILE A 207 19.34 5.27 0.18
N VAL A 208 20.09 4.50 0.96
CA VAL A 208 20.58 3.19 0.54
C VAL A 208 19.63 2.13 1.10
N LEU A 209 18.83 1.53 0.22
CA LEU A 209 17.91 0.48 0.59
C LEU A 209 18.55 -0.89 0.37
N LYS A 210 18.79 -1.61 1.48
CA LYS A 210 19.20 -3.01 1.43
C LYS A 210 17.95 -3.88 1.47
N SER A 211 17.84 -4.85 0.59
CA SER A 211 16.73 -5.81 0.58
C SER A 211 16.66 -6.58 1.90
N LEU A 212 15.44 -6.82 2.37
CA LEU A 212 15.17 -7.78 3.43
C LEU A 212 14.74 -9.08 2.75
N ASP A 213 15.67 -10.02 2.73
CA ASP A 213 15.42 -11.35 2.21
C ASP A 213 14.96 -12.26 3.35
N TRP A 214 13.67 -12.53 3.38
CA TRP A 214 13.07 -13.38 4.41
C TRP A 214 13.41 -14.86 4.21
N GLU A 215 13.72 -15.27 2.96
CA GLU A 215 14.09 -16.65 2.62
C GLU A 215 15.44 -17.02 3.21
N ASP A 216 16.41 -16.12 3.17
CA ASP A 216 17.74 -16.34 3.78
C ASP A 216 17.65 -16.74 5.25
N PHE A 217 16.74 -16.10 6.00
CA PHE A 217 16.53 -16.42 7.40
C PHE A 217 15.81 -17.77 7.57
N LEU A 218 14.76 -18.01 6.80
CA LEU A 218 13.99 -19.25 6.89
C LEU A 218 14.80 -20.48 6.44
N ASN A 219 15.70 -20.29 5.48
CA ASN A 219 16.63 -21.31 5.01
C ASN A 219 17.88 -21.46 5.92
N GLN A 220 17.93 -20.71 7.02
CA GLN A 220 19.07 -20.70 7.96
C GLN A 220 20.38 -20.20 7.33
N GLU A 221 20.32 -19.42 6.26
CA GLU A 221 21.48 -18.79 5.63
C GLU A 221 21.99 -17.60 6.45
N ILE A 222 21.10 -16.97 7.25
CA ILE A 222 21.45 -15.95 8.23
C ILE A 222 20.94 -16.34 9.61
N ASP A 223 21.71 -16.01 10.64
CA ASP A 223 21.31 -16.22 12.04
C ASP A 223 20.38 -15.10 12.55
N SER A 224 19.81 -15.34 13.73
CA SER A 224 18.88 -14.40 14.37
C SER A 224 19.50 -13.02 14.66
N GLU A 225 20.79 -12.98 15.02
CA GLU A 225 21.49 -11.73 15.35
C GLU A 225 21.70 -10.89 14.08
N SER A 226 22.14 -11.52 13.00
CA SER A 226 22.26 -10.90 11.69
C SER A 226 20.93 -10.34 11.19
N LEU A 227 19.82 -11.05 11.37
CA LEU A 227 18.50 -10.54 11.00
C LEU A 227 18.11 -9.34 11.85
N ILE A 228 18.30 -9.39 13.17
CA ILE A 228 18.03 -8.26 14.07
C ILE A 228 18.81 -7.01 13.63
N GLU A 229 20.08 -7.15 13.27
CA GLU A 229 20.87 -6.02 12.79
C GLU A 229 20.35 -5.48 11.43
N LYS A 230 19.98 -6.35 10.50
CA LYS A 230 19.34 -5.92 9.24
C LYS A 230 18.05 -5.13 9.52
N LEU A 231 17.22 -5.59 10.47
CA LEU A 231 15.97 -4.92 10.85
C LEU A 231 16.21 -3.56 11.54
N LYS A 232 17.25 -3.45 12.40
CA LYS A 232 17.66 -2.17 13.01
C LYS A 232 18.10 -1.17 11.94
N VAL A 233 18.91 -1.60 10.98
CA VAL A 233 19.33 -0.76 9.85
C VAL A 233 18.11 -0.33 9.03
N ARG A 234 17.21 -1.25 8.71
CA ARG A 234 15.96 -0.96 7.98
C ARG A 234 15.10 0.07 8.74
N LYS A 235 14.95 -0.10 10.05
CA LYS A 235 14.23 0.87 10.88
C LYS A 235 14.80 2.28 10.74
N LEU A 236 16.12 2.43 10.85
CA LEU A 236 16.78 3.73 10.71
C LEU A 236 16.59 4.31 9.30
N THR A 237 16.78 3.50 8.26
CA THR A 237 16.56 3.90 6.86
C THR A 237 15.13 4.39 6.63
N ALA A 238 14.13 3.65 7.12
CA ALA A 238 12.72 4.01 6.99
C ALA A 238 12.38 5.31 7.74
N MET A 239 12.87 5.46 8.97
CA MET A 239 12.67 6.69 9.76
C MET A 239 13.35 7.90 9.11
N THR A 240 14.54 7.72 8.54
CA THR A 240 15.23 8.77 7.80
C THR A 240 14.41 9.19 6.58
N ALA A 241 13.92 8.24 5.78
CA ALA A 241 13.07 8.54 4.63
C ALA A 241 11.78 9.27 5.05
N GLY A 242 11.05 8.75 6.04
CA GLY A 242 9.84 9.39 6.54
C GLY A 242 10.06 10.81 7.05
N GLY A 243 11.18 11.03 7.77
CA GLY A 243 11.55 12.36 8.27
C GLY A 243 11.96 13.33 7.16
N MET A 244 12.69 12.86 6.13
CA MET A 244 13.11 13.69 4.99
C MET A 244 11.92 14.25 4.20
N PHE A 245 10.85 13.47 4.07
CA PHE A 245 9.69 13.84 3.23
C PHE A 245 8.45 14.21 4.04
N ASN A 246 8.55 14.21 5.37
CA ASN A 246 7.43 14.47 6.28
C ASN A 246 6.20 13.59 5.94
N THR A 247 6.46 12.32 5.65
CA THR A 247 5.46 11.32 5.31
C THR A 247 5.38 10.23 6.39
N GLU A 248 4.32 9.43 6.35
CA GLU A 248 4.23 8.25 7.21
C GLU A 248 5.39 7.29 6.93
N VAL A 249 6.00 6.78 8.01
CA VAL A 249 7.15 5.86 7.89
C VAL A 249 6.67 4.51 7.41
N GLN A 250 7.26 4.03 6.32
CA GLN A 250 7.06 2.68 5.79
C GLN A 250 8.32 1.86 6.04
N TYR A 251 8.18 0.73 6.74
CA TYR A 251 9.31 -0.15 7.10
C TYR A 251 9.60 -1.20 6.03
N LEU A 252 8.61 -1.54 5.22
CA LEU A 252 8.69 -2.51 4.13
C LEU A 252 8.28 -1.89 2.81
N THR A 253 8.94 -2.30 1.74
CA THR A 253 8.38 -2.07 0.41
C THR A 253 7.11 -2.91 0.23
N PRO A 254 6.20 -2.57 -0.70
CA PRO A 254 5.02 -3.38 -0.98
C PRO A 254 5.35 -4.85 -1.32
N THR A 255 6.46 -5.08 -2.03
CA THR A 255 6.92 -6.43 -2.37
C THR A 255 7.40 -7.18 -1.12
N GLU A 256 8.26 -6.56 -0.30
CA GLU A 256 8.75 -7.16 0.94
C GLU A 256 7.63 -7.48 1.92
N ARG A 257 6.62 -6.60 2.03
CA ARG A 257 5.43 -6.82 2.85
C ARG A 257 4.66 -8.05 2.42
N ASN A 258 4.38 -8.19 1.13
CA ASN A 258 3.68 -9.35 0.59
C ASN A 258 4.49 -10.64 0.78
N THR A 259 5.79 -10.59 0.51
CA THR A 259 6.70 -11.73 0.71
C THR A 259 6.76 -12.12 2.18
N PHE A 260 6.90 -11.15 3.10
CA PHE A 260 6.86 -11.38 4.54
C PHE A 260 5.60 -12.14 4.98
N ILE A 261 4.41 -11.66 4.58
CA ILE A 261 3.13 -12.26 4.94
C ILE A 261 3.02 -13.68 4.37
N ASN A 262 3.43 -13.90 3.12
CA ASN A 262 3.39 -15.21 2.49
C ASN A 262 4.33 -16.19 3.21
N HIS A 263 5.56 -15.78 3.51
CA HIS A 263 6.51 -16.61 4.27
C HIS A 263 6.00 -16.91 5.67
N TYR A 264 5.47 -15.89 6.37
CA TYR A 264 4.89 -16.12 7.68
C TYR A 264 3.76 -17.18 7.63
N LYS A 265 2.88 -17.05 6.64
CA LYS A 265 1.78 -18.01 6.42
C LYS A 265 2.26 -19.41 6.00
N SER A 266 3.45 -19.54 5.46
CA SER A 266 4.03 -20.86 5.10
C SER A 266 4.63 -21.62 6.28
N LEU A 267 4.94 -20.92 7.39
CA LEU A 267 5.52 -21.57 8.57
C LEU A 267 4.58 -22.62 9.16
N GLU A 268 5.10 -23.81 9.45
CA GLU A 268 4.33 -24.96 9.94
C GLU A 268 4.65 -25.32 11.40
N HIS A 269 5.72 -24.75 11.95
CA HIS A 269 6.17 -25.06 13.31
C HIS A 269 5.89 -23.90 14.27
N PRO A 270 5.26 -24.16 15.44
CA PRO A 270 4.92 -23.13 16.42
C PRO A 270 6.12 -22.29 16.85
N GLU A 271 7.25 -22.94 17.12
CA GLU A 271 8.48 -22.28 17.56
C GLU A 271 9.05 -21.33 16.49
N LEU A 272 8.95 -21.69 15.20
CA LEU A 272 9.41 -20.81 14.12
C LEU A 272 8.54 -19.55 14.05
N ILE A 273 7.22 -19.69 14.15
CA ILE A 273 6.28 -18.55 14.16
C ILE A 273 6.58 -17.63 15.35
N LYS A 274 6.73 -18.21 16.54
CA LYS A 274 7.03 -17.48 17.77
C LYS A 274 8.37 -16.75 17.67
N ASN A 275 9.42 -17.46 17.27
CA ASN A 275 10.76 -16.89 17.12
C ASN A 275 10.79 -15.79 16.08
N PHE A 276 10.20 -16.01 14.90
CA PHE A 276 10.17 -15.02 13.83
C PHE A 276 9.45 -13.72 14.27
N THR A 277 8.30 -13.85 14.94
CA THR A 277 7.58 -12.68 15.49
C THR A 277 8.43 -11.98 16.57
N SER A 278 9.10 -12.73 17.44
CA SER A 278 9.98 -12.18 18.47
C SER A 278 11.16 -11.39 17.87
N LEU A 279 11.74 -11.87 16.76
CA LEU A 279 12.81 -11.16 16.06
C LEU A 279 12.34 -9.83 15.48
N MET A 280 11.10 -9.76 14.97
CA MET A 280 10.51 -8.49 14.51
C MET A 280 10.37 -7.51 15.68
N VAL A 281 9.87 -7.98 16.83
CA VAL A 281 9.77 -7.16 18.04
C VAL A 281 11.14 -6.64 18.48
N GLN A 282 12.17 -7.47 18.48
CA GLN A 282 13.52 -7.09 18.88
C GLN A 282 14.19 -6.14 17.87
N GLY A 283 14.09 -6.43 16.59
CA GLY A 283 14.71 -5.63 15.53
C GLY A 283 14.14 -4.22 15.42
N PHE A 284 12.82 -4.10 15.44
CA PHE A 284 12.15 -2.80 15.38
C PHE A 284 12.09 -2.10 16.75
N GLY A 285 12.17 -2.85 17.87
CA GLY A 285 12.18 -2.30 19.22
C GLY A 285 10.96 -1.42 19.50
N ASN A 286 11.15 -0.18 19.94
CA ASN A 286 10.07 0.77 20.21
C ASN A 286 9.22 1.15 18.97
N LYS A 287 9.66 0.77 17.77
CA LYS A 287 8.94 0.97 16.50
C LYS A 287 8.23 -0.30 16.01
N ALA A 288 8.31 -1.39 16.74
CA ALA A 288 7.58 -2.62 16.40
C ALA A 288 6.06 -2.40 16.28
N PRO A 289 5.40 -1.58 17.12
CA PRO A 289 3.99 -1.26 16.92
C PRO A 289 3.67 -0.62 15.56
N ASP A 290 4.54 0.30 15.10
CA ASP A 290 4.35 0.97 13.82
C ASP A 290 4.56 -0.01 12.65
N PHE A 291 5.57 -0.88 12.75
CA PHE A 291 5.82 -1.97 11.81
C PHE A 291 4.61 -2.93 11.71
N PHE A 292 4.08 -3.39 12.85
CA PHE A 292 2.92 -4.28 12.83
C PHE A 292 1.66 -3.60 12.30
N ARG A 293 1.48 -2.29 12.51
CA ARG A 293 0.38 -1.53 11.92
C ARG A 293 0.45 -1.55 10.38
N GLU A 294 1.63 -1.43 9.81
CA GLU A 294 1.84 -1.52 8.36
C GLU A 294 1.41 -2.89 7.79
N ILE A 295 1.62 -3.97 8.56
CA ILE A 295 1.19 -5.32 8.17
C ILE A 295 -0.31 -5.53 8.37
N ALA A 296 -0.93 -4.85 9.34
CA ALA A 296 -2.35 -4.98 9.68
C ALA A 296 -3.30 -4.61 8.52
N GLU A 297 -2.83 -3.89 7.51
CA GLU A 297 -3.60 -3.64 6.29
C GLU A 297 -3.91 -4.90 5.48
N LYS A 298 -3.08 -5.93 5.60
CA LYS A 298 -3.13 -7.16 4.80
C LYS A 298 -3.36 -8.43 5.62
N ASP A 299 -3.00 -8.40 6.89
CA ASP A 299 -3.11 -9.54 7.80
C ASP A 299 -3.37 -9.05 9.23
N ASN A 300 -4.38 -9.60 9.89
CA ASN A 300 -4.75 -9.19 11.24
C ASN A 300 -4.10 -10.05 12.33
N PHE A 301 -3.73 -11.29 12.02
CA PHE A 301 -3.19 -12.24 13.00
C PHE A 301 -1.76 -11.87 13.41
N ILE A 302 -0.87 -11.66 12.43
CA ILE A 302 0.54 -11.36 12.68
C ILE A 302 0.73 -10.11 13.55
N PRO A 303 0.07 -8.97 13.23
CA PRO A 303 0.16 -7.76 14.04
C PRO A 303 -0.36 -7.96 15.47
N HIS A 304 -1.45 -8.70 15.62
CA HIS A 304 -2.02 -8.94 16.93
C HIS A 304 -1.12 -9.83 17.80
N LEU A 305 -0.55 -10.89 17.21
CA LEU A 305 0.44 -11.72 17.88
C LEU A 305 1.67 -10.91 18.31
N GLY A 306 2.18 -10.05 17.44
CA GLY A 306 3.25 -9.11 17.76
C GLY A 306 2.89 -8.16 18.89
N GLY A 307 1.65 -7.67 18.92
CA GLY A 307 1.10 -6.86 20.00
C GLY A 307 1.08 -7.59 21.35
N LEU A 308 0.63 -8.84 21.37
CA LEU A 308 0.67 -9.67 22.58
C LEU A 308 2.10 -9.89 23.08
N MET A 309 3.06 -10.15 22.17
CA MET A 309 4.47 -10.29 22.53
C MET A 309 5.12 -9.01 23.07
N LEU A 310 4.70 -7.85 22.58
CA LEU A 310 5.16 -6.56 23.09
C LEU A 310 4.66 -6.30 24.51
N ILE A 311 3.46 -6.77 24.83
CA ILE A 311 2.87 -6.65 26.16
C ILE A 311 3.57 -7.61 27.14
N ASP A 312 3.59 -8.91 26.79
CA ASP A 312 4.21 -9.95 27.58
C ASP A 312 4.62 -11.12 26.64
N LYS A 313 5.92 -11.27 26.41
CA LYS A 313 6.48 -12.33 25.56
C LYS A 313 6.19 -13.76 26.06
N ASN A 314 5.84 -13.91 27.33
CA ASN A 314 5.53 -15.18 27.95
C ASN A 314 4.02 -15.41 28.13
N ASN A 315 3.17 -14.53 27.57
CA ASN A 315 1.72 -14.69 27.66
C ASN A 315 1.30 -16.02 27.00
N PRO A 316 0.60 -16.92 27.70
CA PRO A 316 0.17 -18.21 27.15
C PRO A 316 -0.81 -18.08 25.98
N ALA A 317 -1.45 -16.93 25.81
CA ALA A 317 -2.29 -16.63 24.65
C ALA A 317 -1.51 -16.76 23.32
N ILE A 318 -0.20 -16.44 23.34
CA ILE A 318 0.67 -16.50 22.16
C ILE A 318 0.74 -17.93 21.62
N ASP A 319 1.10 -18.87 22.47
CA ASP A 319 1.27 -20.27 22.07
C ASP A 319 -0.07 -20.90 21.65
N LYS A 320 -1.15 -20.56 22.36
CA LYS A 320 -2.50 -21.03 22.01
C LYS A 320 -2.99 -20.46 20.69
N ALA A 321 -2.74 -19.18 20.43
CA ALA A 321 -3.10 -18.53 19.16
C ALA A 321 -2.33 -19.13 17.98
N ILE A 322 -1.02 -19.38 18.15
CA ILE A 322 -0.18 -20.02 17.13
C ILE A 322 -0.67 -21.45 16.85
N ASN A 323 -0.96 -22.22 17.89
CA ASN A 323 -1.48 -23.59 17.74
C ASN A 323 -2.83 -23.57 16.98
N GLY A 324 -3.74 -22.65 17.33
CA GLY A 324 -5.01 -22.48 16.63
C GLY A 324 -4.84 -22.07 15.16
N PHE A 325 -3.88 -21.19 14.86
CA PHE A 325 -3.53 -20.81 13.50
C PHE A 325 -3.04 -22.02 12.68
N LEU A 326 -2.19 -22.86 13.25
CA LEU A 326 -1.72 -24.08 12.59
C LEU A 326 -2.83 -25.12 12.42
N LEU A 327 -3.75 -25.23 13.39
CA LEU A 327 -4.92 -26.11 13.29
C LEU A 327 -5.84 -25.70 12.13
N GLN A 328 -6.07 -24.42 11.91
CA GLN A 328 -6.87 -23.92 10.78
C GLN A 328 -6.27 -24.27 9.40
N LYS A 329 -4.95 -24.43 9.31
CA LYS A 329 -4.29 -24.91 8.09
C LYS A 329 -4.57 -26.38 7.81
N ASN A 330 -4.88 -27.15 8.84
CA ASN A 330 -5.17 -28.56 8.72
C ASN A 330 -6.64 -28.77 8.32
N LYS A 331 -6.87 -29.00 7.04
CA LYS A 331 -8.22 -29.19 6.45
C LYS A 331 -9.02 -30.36 7.05
N ASN A 332 -8.38 -31.24 7.82
CA ASN A 332 -9.03 -32.39 8.46
C ASN A 332 -9.68 -32.03 9.81
N ILE A 333 -9.46 -30.81 10.30
CA ILE A 333 -9.98 -30.35 11.60
C ILE A 333 -11.01 -29.26 11.31
N ASP A 334 -12.30 -29.61 11.44
CA ASP A 334 -13.43 -28.67 11.28
C ASP A 334 -13.96 -28.30 12.66
N ILE A 335 -13.53 -27.13 13.16
CA ILE A 335 -14.07 -26.57 14.40
C ILE A 335 -15.17 -25.56 14.00
N LYS A 336 -16.41 -25.98 14.16
CA LYS A 336 -17.56 -25.13 13.83
C LYS A 336 -17.77 -24.10 14.95
N ILE A 337 -17.53 -22.84 14.62
CA ILE A 337 -17.88 -21.69 15.46
C ILE A 337 -18.97 -20.93 14.71
N SER A 338 -20.19 -20.96 15.23
CA SER A 338 -21.28 -20.20 14.67
C SER A 338 -21.22 -18.74 15.12
N ASP A 339 -21.42 -17.82 14.20
CA ASP A 339 -21.50 -16.38 14.56
C ASP A 339 -22.63 -16.10 15.56
N THR A 340 -23.73 -16.84 15.50
CA THR A 340 -24.83 -16.73 16.48
C THR A 340 -24.40 -17.09 17.89
N ASP A 341 -23.50 -18.05 18.05
CA ASP A 341 -23.01 -18.47 19.36
C ASP A 341 -22.05 -17.46 19.99
N ILE A 342 -21.19 -16.84 19.18
CA ILE A 342 -20.13 -15.94 19.65
C ILE A 342 -20.55 -14.47 19.76
N ASN A 343 -21.55 -14.05 18.95
CA ASN A 343 -21.99 -12.65 18.90
C ASN A 343 -22.34 -12.03 20.27
N PRO A 344 -22.99 -12.73 21.21
CA PRO A 344 -23.26 -12.17 22.53
C PRO A 344 -21.98 -11.75 23.27
N THR A 345 -20.97 -12.62 23.24
CA THR A 345 -19.65 -12.34 23.85
C THR A 345 -18.91 -11.22 23.11
N ILE A 346 -18.94 -11.22 21.78
CA ILE A 346 -18.32 -10.16 20.98
C ILE A 346 -18.92 -8.80 21.32
N ARG A 347 -20.26 -8.69 21.33
CA ARG A 347 -20.96 -7.43 21.65
C ARG A 347 -20.64 -6.92 23.06
N LYS A 348 -20.51 -7.82 24.04
CA LYS A 348 -20.13 -7.48 25.39
C LYS A 348 -18.79 -6.72 25.43
N TYR A 349 -17.78 -7.20 24.70
CA TYR A 349 -16.43 -6.65 24.73
C TYR A 349 -16.18 -5.54 23.70
N GLN A 350 -17.03 -5.41 22.68
CA GLN A 350 -16.87 -4.40 21.62
C GLN A 350 -16.91 -2.97 22.18
N LEU A 351 -17.68 -2.74 23.25
CA LEU A 351 -17.80 -1.42 23.88
C LEU A 351 -16.49 -0.90 24.47
N ALA A 352 -15.53 -1.79 24.76
CA ALA A 352 -14.20 -1.38 25.23
C ALA A 352 -13.29 -0.82 24.13
N TYR A 353 -13.74 -0.85 22.87
CA TYR A 353 -12.96 -0.47 21.69
C TYR A 353 -13.76 0.48 20.79
N PRO A 354 -13.09 1.28 19.93
CA PRO A 354 -13.77 2.13 18.96
C PRO A 354 -14.66 1.31 18.02
N GLU A 355 -15.75 1.89 17.55
CA GLU A 355 -16.58 1.29 16.51
C GLU A 355 -15.75 1.00 15.25
N ASN A 356 -16.03 -0.12 14.57
CA ASN A 356 -15.32 -0.57 13.37
C ASN A 356 -13.79 -0.69 13.54
N SER A 357 -13.35 -1.02 14.76
CA SER A 357 -11.95 -1.15 15.09
C SER A 357 -11.34 -2.40 14.45
N LYS A 358 -10.41 -2.22 13.51
CA LYS A 358 -9.59 -3.32 12.96
C LYS A 358 -8.83 -4.08 14.06
N THR A 359 -8.48 -3.39 15.14
CA THR A 359 -7.86 -4.01 16.31
C THR A 359 -8.82 -4.98 16.99
N PHE A 360 -10.09 -4.59 17.14
CA PHE A 360 -11.08 -5.49 17.73
C PHE A 360 -11.37 -6.69 16.84
N ASP A 361 -11.43 -6.52 15.52
CA ASP A 361 -11.54 -7.63 14.58
C ASP A 361 -10.36 -8.61 14.70
N ALA A 362 -9.15 -8.09 14.88
CA ALA A 362 -7.95 -8.91 15.11
C ALA A 362 -8.03 -9.69 16.43
N ILE A 363 -8.54 -9.05 17.49
CA ILE A 363 -8.80 -9.69 18.79
C ILE A 363 -9.78 -10.85 18.62
N VAL A 364 -10.93 -10.62 17.98
CA VAL A 364 -11.97 -11.64 17.74
C VAL A 364 -11.40 -12.81 16.94
N ASN A 365 -10.65 -12.53 15.89
CA ASN A 365 -10.01 -13.57 15.08
C ASN A 365 -9.00 -14.38 15.90
N THR A 366 -8.18 -13.72 16.71
CA THR A 366 -7.21 -14.39 17.59
C THR A 366 -7.93 -15.21 18.68
N ALA A 367 -9.04 -14.70 19.23
CA ALA A 367 -9.85 -15.45 20.18
C ALA A 367 -10.43 -16.73 19.56
N LYS A 368 -10.89 -16.68 18.31
CA LYS A 368 -11.33 -17.86 17.56
C LYS A 368 -10.19 -18.89 17.42
N LEU A 369 -8.96 -18.43 17.19
CA LEU A 369 -7.77 -19.31 17.12
C LEU A 369 -7.46 -19.96 18.49
N ILE A 370 -7.42 -19.15 19.56
CA ILE A 370 -7.20 -19.64 20.94
C ILE A 370 -8.28 -20.66 21.29
N TYR A 371 -9.55 -20.33 21.05
CA TYR A 371 -10.66 -21.24 21.28
C TYR A 371 -10.48 -22.55 20.52
N SER A 372 -10.10 -22.47 19.24
CA SER A 372 -9.89 -23.67 18.41
C SER A 372 -8.79 -24.58 18.96
N SER A 373 -7.72 -24.02 19.51
CA SER A 373 -6.63 -24.81 20.10
C SER A 373 -7.05 -25.50 21.41
N GLU A 374 -7.93 -24.87 22.19
CA GLU A 374 -8.31 -25.33 23.52
C GLU A 374 -9.51 -26.28 23.48
N ILE A 375 -10.51 -26.00 22.64
CA ILE A 375 -11.76 -26.78 22.61
C ILE A 375 -11.55 -28.26 22.28
N LEU A 376 -10.58 -28.56 21.43
CA LEU A 376 -10.27 -29.94 21.03
C LEU A 376 -9.86 -30.83 22.22
N ASN A 377 -9.33 -30.23 23.27
CA ASN A 377 -8.91 -30.94 24.48
C ASN A 377 -10.06 -31.15 25.49
N THR A 378 -11.25 -30.59 25.19
CA THR A 378 -12.43 -30.68 26.08
C THR A 378 -13.39 -31.77 25.64
N SER A 379 -14.22 -32.23 26.58
CA SER A 379 -15.32 -33.17 26.27
C SER A 379 -16.35 -32.56 25.32
N LYS A 380 -16.62 -31.24 25.44
CA LYS A 380 -17.53 -30.50 24.55
C LYS A 380 -17.02 -30.48 23.12
N GLY A 381 -15.72 -30.17 22.93
CA GLY A 381 -15.13 -30.14 21.60
C GLY A 381 -15.12 -31.50 20.91
N LYS A 382 -14.85 -32.59 21.65
CA LYS A 382 -14.96 -33.94 21.12
C LYS A 382 -16.35 -34.31 20.64
N ASN A 383 -17.38 -33.66 21.19
CA ASN A 383 -18.79 -33.85 20.81
C ASN A 383 -19.30 -32.76 19.84
N GLY A 384 -18.45 -31.88 19.35
CA GLY A 384 -18.83 -30.79 18.46
C GLY A 384 -19.73 -29.72 19.11
N VAL A 385 -19.70 -29.58 20.44
CA VAL A 385 -20.54 -28.66 21.21
C VAL A 385 -19.75 -27.37 21.53
N TYR A 386 -20.35 -26.23 21.24
CA TYR A 386 -19.78 -24.91 21.58
C TYR A 386 -19.69 -24.72 23.10
N ASP A 387 -18.60 -24.12 23.55
CA ASP A 387 -18.38 -23.74 24.95
C ASP A 387 -18.23 -22.22 25.09
N SER A 388 -19.31 -21.58 25.53
CA SER A 388 -19.35 -20.10 25.71
C SER A 388 -18.34 -19.59 26.72
N LYS A 389 -18.10 -20.33 27.82
CA LYS A 389 -17.14 -19.95 28.84
C LYS A 389 -15.71 -20.00 28.30
N LEU A 390 -15.39 -21.03 27.56
CA LEU A 390 -14.09 -21.16 26.92
C LEU A 390 -13.87 -20.08 25.88
N PHE A 391 -14.92 -19.71 25.10
CA PHE A 391 -14.81 -18.59 24.15
C PHE A 391 -14.62 -17.26 24.86
N GLU A 392 -15.32 -17.02 25.96
CA GLU A 392 -15.13 -15.82 26.79
C GLU A 392 -13.70 -15.73 27.34
N GLN A 393 -13.16 -16.83 27.85
CA GLN A 393 -11.75 -16.91 28.27
C GLN A 393 -10.79 -16.64 27.10
N SER A 394 -11.07 -17.20 25.91
CA SER A 394 -10.28 -16.95 24.71
C SER A 394 -10.31 -15.47 24.29
N MET A 395 -11.45 -14.81 24.42
CA MET A 395 -11.57 -13.37 24.22
C MET A 395 -10.71 -12.61 25.22
N GLN A 396 -10.79 -12.91 26.51
CA GLN A 396 -9.96 -12.28 27.55
C GLN A 396 -8.46 -12.46 27.27
N MET A 397 -8.04 -13.69 26.92
CA MET A 397 -6.64 -13.96 26.59
C MET A 397 -6.19 -13.20 25.33
N SER A 398 -7.03 -13.13 24.30
CA SER A 398 -6.71 -12.37 23.10
C SER A 398 -6.60 -10.85 23.35
N MET A 399 -7.24 -10.34 24.37
CA MET A 399 -7.11 -8.97 24.86
C MET A 399 -5.94 -8.77 25.83
N GLY A 400 -5.08 -9.76 25.98
CA GLY A 400 -3.85 -9.69 26.77
C GLY A 400 -4.01 -10.09 28.24
N GLU A 401 -5.14 -10.71 28.61
CA GLU A 401 -5.29 -11.26 29.98
C GLU A 401 -4.25 -12.34 30.24
N ASN A 402 -3.59 -12.23 31.40
CA ASN A 402 -2.68 -13.25 31.93
C ASN A 402 -2.71 -13.24 33.45
N ASN A 403 -3.21 -14.32 34.05
CA ASN A 403 -3.30 -14.52 35.50
C ASN A 403 -4.03 -13.35 36.23
N GLY A 404 -5.16 -12.94 35.71
CA GLY A 404 -6.01 -11.88 36.29
C GLY A 404 -5.56 -10.46 35.99
N LYS A 405 -4.46 -10.27 35.23
CA LYS A 405 -3.97 -8.96 34.78
C LYS A 405 -4.26 -8.76 33.31
N GLY A 406 -4.52 -7.50 32.94
CA GLY A 406 -4.86 -7.20 31.55
C GLY A 406 -6.25 -7.68 31.17
N GLY A 407 -6.51 -7.85 29.87
CA GLY A 407 -7.82 -8.22 29.37
C GLY A 407 -8.86 -7.11 29.52
N VAL A 408 -10.09 -7.45 29.84
CA VAL A 408 -11.19 -6.50 30.04
C VAL A 408 -11.87 -6.74 31.40
N ALA A 409 -12.08 -5.68 32.13
CA ALA A 409 -12.87 -5.66 33.36
C ALA A 409 -14.10 -4.78 33.19
N ASP A 410 -15.14 -5.04 33.98
CA ASP A 410 -16.34 -4.19 34.03
C ASP A 410 -16.14 -3.07 35.05
N TYR A 411 -16.44 -1.84 34.65
CA TYR A 411 -16.49 -0.66 35.51
C TYR A 411 -17.78 0.10 35.24
N ASN A 412 -18.66 0.21 36.25
CA ASN A 412 -19.97 0.83 36.12
C ASN A 412 -20.79 0.27 34.93
N ASP A 413 -20.88 -1.06 34.85
CA ASP A 413 -21.56 -1.79 33.75
C ASP A 413 -20.96 -1.59 32.36
N HIS A 414 -19.72 -1.07 32.28
CA HIS A 414 -18.97 -0.90 31.05
C HIS A 414 -17.71 -1.73 31.03
N PRO A 415 -17.47 -2.46 29.94
CA PRO A 415 -16.22 -3.14 29.73
C PRO A 415 -15.10 -2.12 29.45
N ILE A 416 -14.03 -2.18 30.23
CA ILE A 416 -12.81 -1.39 30.04
C ILE A 416 -11.65 -2.33 29.77
N HIS A 417 -10.90 -2.08 28.71
CA HIS A 417 -9.64 -2.80 28.49
C HIS A 417 -8.62 -2.41 29.57
N VAL A 418 -8.13 -3.40 30.29
CA VAL A 418 -7.22 -3.22 31.43
C VAL A 418 -5.77 -3.29 30.96
N PRO A 419 -4.87 -2.40 31.37
CA PRO A 419 -3.44 -2.53 31.07
C PRO A 419 -2.86 -3.83 31.63
N SER A 420 -1.90 -4.43 30.94
CA SER A 420 -1.31 -5.73 31.32
C SER A 420 -0.62 -5.77 32.70
N TRP A 421 -0.28 -4.62 33.27
CA TRP A 421 0.31 -4.52 34.59
C TRP A 421 -0.71 -4.43 35.71
N LEU A 422 -2.00 -4.12 35.41
CA LEU A 422 -3.07 -3.92 36.38
C LEU A 422 -3.92 -5.18 36.53
N GLU A 423 -4.25 -5.55 37.73
CA GLU A 423 -5.21 -6.62 38.02
C GLU A 423 -6.64 -6.15 37.69
N GLN A 424 -7.46 -7.03 37.11
CA GLN A 424 -8.84 -6.68 36.73
C GLN A 424 -9.69 -6.23 37.92
N ASN A 425 -9.49 -6.81 39.11
CA ASN A 425 -10.18 -6.46 40.33
C ASN A 425 -9.73 -5.10 40.94
N GLU A 426 -8.69 -4.47 40.37
CA GLU A 426 -8.20 -3.17 40.84
C GLU A 426 -8.71 -1.99 39.99
N ILE A 427 -9.56 -2.27 38.98
CA ILE A 427 -10.05 -1.21 38.10
C ILE A 427 -10.79 -0.11 38.85
N ASP A 428 -11.62 -0.47 39.86
CA ASP A 428 -12.35 0.50 40.68
C ASP A 428 -11.39 1.38 41.50
N ASN A 429 -10.33 0.79 42.03
CA ASN A 429 -9.33 1.49 42.82
C ASN A 429 -8.53 2.50 41.99
N ILE A 430 -8.13 2.13 40.77
CA ILE A 430 -7.40 3.05 39.90
C ILE A 430 -8.31 4.16 39.37
N MET A 431 -9.58 3.86 39.09
CA MET A 431 -10.56 4.88 38.72
C MET A 431 -10.83 5.86 39.86
N LEU A 432 -10.92 5.37 41.11
CA LEU A 432 -11.03 6.23 42.29
C LEU A 432 -9.77 7.08 42.50
N PHE A 433 -8.58 6.51 42.28
CA PHE A 433 -7.32 7.26 42.31
C PHE A 433 -7.29 8.36 41.25
N LEU A 434 -7.70 8.08 40.02
CA LEU A 434 -7.81 9.06 38.94
C LEU A 434 -8.77 10.20 39.31
N LYS A 435 -9.92 9.87 39.85
CA LYS A 435 -10.90 10.84 40.33
C LYS A 435 -10.28 11.80 41.33
N GLY A 436 -9.55 11.30 42.33
CA GLY A 436 -8.83 12.12 43.32
C GLY A 436 -7.70 12.94 42.67
N ALA A 437 -6.94 12.37 41.78
CA ALA A 437 -5.84 13.05 41.11
C ALA A 437 -6.30 14.14 40.13
N VAL A 438 -7.38 13.93 39.41
CA VAL A 438 -7.99 14.94 38.53
C VAL A 438 -8.66 16.06 39.31
N GLY A 439 -9.26 15.76 40.46
CA GLY A 439 -9.84 16.76 41.34
C GLY A 439 -8.81 17.74 41.95
N THR A 440 -7.54 17.38 42.00
CA THR A 440 -6.43 18.22 42.46
C THR A 440 -5.77 19.07 41.39
N ILE A 441 -6.07 18.84 40.10
CA ILE A 441 -5.52 19.62 38.98
C ILE A 441 -6.35 20.90 38.86
N ASN A 442 -5.86 21.98 39.46
CA ASN A 442 -6.36 23.36 39.34
C ASN A 442 -6.03 23.91 37.94
N THR A 443 -6.54 23.29 36.88
CA THR A 443 -6.39 23.76 35.52
C THR A 443 -7.71 24.36 35.05
N GLU A 444 -7.67 25.57 34.51
CA GLU A 444 -8.76 26.16 33.77
C GLU A 444 -9.08 25.27 32.53
N MET A 445 -10.01 24.35 32.72
CA MET A 445 -10.52 23.54 31.62
C MET A 445 -11.49 24.38 30.79
N LEU A 446 -11.04 24.92 29.70
CA LEU A 446 -11.90 25.57 28.73
C LEU A 446 -12.59 24.51 27.86
N LEU A 447 -13.81 24.13 28.23
CA LEU A 447 -14.73 23.44 27.36
C LEU A 447 -15.22 24.41 26.28
N LYS A 448 -14.59 24.39 25.10
CA LYS A 448 -15.23 24.94 23.91
C LYS A 448 -16.17 23.89 23.36
N ALA A 449 -17.43 23.94 23.82
CA ALA A 449 -18.50 23.24 23.11
C ALA A 449 -18.67 23.91 21.74
N THR A 450 -18.25 23.24 20.67
CA THR A 450 -18.75 23.52 19.34
C THR A 450 -20.25 23.20 19.32
N SER A 451 -21.04 23.84 18.46
CA SER A 451 -22.47 23.51 18.30
C SER A 451 -22.65 22.02 18.09
N VAL A 452 -23.45 21.41 18.95
CA VAL A 452 -23.76 19.98 18.88
C VAL A 452 -25.16 19.83 18.38
N ASP A 453 -25.35 19.12 17.29
CA ASP A 453 -26.66 18.71 16.81
C ASP A 453 -27.11 17.51 17.66
N THR A 454 -28.10 17.70 18.48
CA THR A 454 -28.72 16.66 19.31
C THR A 454 -30.20 16.52 18.93
N TYR A 455 -30.86 15.51 19.46
CA TYR A 455 -32.28 15.29 19.22
C TYR A 455 -33.04 15.39 20.52
N GLU A 456 -34.13 16.16 20.53
CA GLU A 456 -35.15 16.07 21.57
C GLU A 456 -36.30 15.18 21.11
N ILE A 457 -36.89 14.45 22.03
CA ILE A 457 -38.13 13.70 21.77
C ILE A 457 -39.28 14.67 22.04
N ASN A 458 -40.05 14.98 20.99
CA ASN A 458 -41.24 15.82 21.12
C ASN A 458 -42.39 15.07 21.83
N ALA A 459 -43.48 15.76 22.10
CA ALA A 459 -44.64 15.20 22.79
C ALA A 459 -45.28 14.00 22.05
N ASP A 460 -44.97 13.85 20.76
CA ASP A 460 -45.49 12.78 19.88
C ASP A 460 -44.51 11.60 19.79
N GLY A 461 -43.38 11.63 20.53
CA GLY A 461 -42.36 10.57 20.52
C GLY A 461 -41.41 10.61 19.34
N GLU A 462 -41.40 11.65 18.53
CA GLU A 462 -40.50 11.82 17.39
C GLU A 462 -39.19 12.50 17.77
N ARG A 463 -38.10 12.09 17.15
CA ARG A 463 -36.78 12.73 17.30
C ARG A 463 -36.73 14.03 16.49
N VAL A 464 -36.70 15.16 17.17
CA VAL A 464 -36.57 16.48 16.57
C VAL A 464 -35.13 16.97 16.74
N PRO A 465 -34.40 17.30 15.68
CA PRO A 465 -33.02 17.80 15.78
C PRO A 465 -33.01 19.16 16.51
N VAL A 466 -32.18 19.26 17.52
CA VAL A 466 -31.97 20.50 18.28
C VAL A 466 -30.50 20.85 18.24
N THR A 467 -30.18 22.03 17.74
CA THR A 467 -28.81 22.54 17.76
C THR A 467 -28.55 23.26 19.10
N LEU A 468 -27.82 22.61 19.99
CA LEU A 468 -27.37 23.24 21.23
C LEU A 468 -26.18 24.17 20.92
N LYS A 469 -26.40 25.49 20.99
CA LYS A 469 -25.30 26.46 20.97
C LYS A 469 -24.62 26.41 22.35
N GLY A 470 -23.33 26.04 22.34
CA GLY A 470 -22.56 25.79 23.53
C GLY A 470 -22.60 26.93 24.55
N LYS A 471 -22.97 26.61 25.77
CA LYS A 471 -22.65 27.41 26.95
C LYS A 471 -21.25 27.03 27.41
N LEU A 472 -20.39 28.01 27.67
CA LEU A 472 -19.18 27.83 28.48
C LEU A 472 -19.61 27.24 29.83
N LEU A 473 -19.39 25.97 30.03
CA LEU A 473 -19.56 25.29 31.31
C LEU A 473 -18.36 25.65 32.19
N ASN A 474 -18.62 26.07 33.41
CA ASN A 474 -17.60 26.47 34.36
C ASN A 474 -16.75 25.23 34.71
N THR A 475 -15.48 25.29 34.39
CA THR A 475 -14.55 24.21 34.20
C THR A 475 -14.21 23.39 35.42
N ASN A 476 -14.27 23.97 36.61
CA ASN A 476 -13.99 23.28 37.89
C ASN A 476 -15.01 22.19 38.26
N LYS A 477 -16.25 22.30 37.76
CA LYS A 477 -17.28 21.28 37.95
C LYS A 477 -17.18 20.14 36.95
N THR A 478 -16.65 20.36 35.77
CA THR A 478 -16.73 19.43 34.65
C THR A 478 -15.68 18.33 34.74
N ALA A 479 -14.50 18.60 35.27
CA ALA A 479 -13.50 17.54 35.50
C ALA A 479 -13.97 16.55 36.60
N ALA A 480 -14.64 17.04 37.62
CA ALA A 480 -15.26 16.21 38.62
C ALA A 480 -16.49 15.45 38.10
N LEU A 481 -17.34 16.10 37.31
CA LEU A 481 -18.51 15.47 36.65
C LEU A 481 -18.13 14.30 35.73
N ILE A 482 -17.05 14.41 35.01
CA ILE A 482 -16.60 13.34 34.11
C ILE A 482 -16.33 12.04 34.86
N PHE A 483 -15.92 12.10 36.13
CA PHE A 483 -15.62 10.92 36.95
C PHE A 483 -16.60 10.69 38.13
N ASP A 484 -17.50 11.62 38.40
CA ASP A 484 -18.44 11.53 39.54
C ASP A 484 -19.79 10.93 39.16
N ASP A 485 -20.32 11.19 37.96
CA ASP A 485 -21.69 10.80 37.59
C ASP A 485 -21.77 9.47 36.83
N GLY A 486 -20.71 8.69 36.85
CA GLY A 486 -20.70 7.33 36.27
C GLY A 486 -20.79 7.25 34.75
N ASP A 487 -20.63 8.37 34.07
CA ASP A 487 -20.94 8.48 32.67
C ASP A 487 -19.75 8.53 31.68
N PRO A 488 -18.47 8.72 32.07
CA PRO A 488 -17.42 8.50 31.10
C PRO A 488 -17.04 7.03 31.06
N TYR A 489 -17.04 6.47 29.84
CA TYR A 489 -16.41 5.20 29.59
C TYR A 489 -15.10 5.39 28.84
N LEU A 490 -14.16 4.47 29.07
CA LEU A 490 -12.84 4.51 28.50
C LEU A 490 -12.77 3.57 27.29
N VAL A 491 -12.52 4.14 26.11
CA VAL A 491 -12.35 3.39 24.87
C VAL A 491 -10.87 3.19 24.62
N SER A 492 -10.42 1.94 24.60
CA SER A 492 -9.01 1.61 24.39
C SER A 492 -8.54 2.00 23.00
N VAL A 493 -7.41 2.72 22.95
CA VAL A 493 -6.65 2.98 21.72
C VAL A 493 -5.33 2.20 21.66
N GLY A 494 -5.18 1.26 22.60
CA GLY A 494 -4.00 0.39 22.71
C GLY A 494 -2.93 0.88 23.68
N TYR A 495 -2.09 -0.04 24.13
CA TYR A 495 -0.93 0.23 25.01
C TYR A 495 -1.25 0.99 26.31
N GLY A 496 -2.42 0.71 26.91
CA GLY A 496 -2.84 1.38 28.14
C GLY A 496 -3.24 2.84 27.97
N LYS A 497 -3.57 3.23 26.74
CA LYS A 497 -4.10 4.56 26.42
C LYS A 497 -5.57 4.47 26.08
N TYR A 498 -6.32 5.49 26.46
CA TYR A 498 -7.77 5.51 26.34
C TYR A 498 -8.27 6.86 25.84
N LYS A 499 -9.26 6.81 24.97
CA LYS A 499 -10.14 7.94 24.67
C LYS A 499 -11.21 7.97 25.74
N ILE A 500 -11.64 9.17 26.12
CA ILE A 500 -12.73 9.37 27.08
C ILE A 500 -14.01 9.63 26.28
N ALA A 501 -15.02 8.81 26.46
CA ALA A 501 -16.32 8.94 25.82
C ALA A 501 -17.46 9.02 26.87
N MET A 502 -18.61 9.58 26.51
CA MET A 502 -19.76 9.74 27.41
C MET A 502 -20.98 9.00 26.85
N HIS A 503 -21.76 8.39 27.79
CA HIS A 503 -22.86 7.48 27.40
C HIS A 503 -24.06 8.12 26.75
N ASN A 504 -24.44 9.26 27.23
CA ASN A 504 -25.69 9.91 26.84
C ASN A 504 -25.55 10.71 25.54
N HIS A 505 -24.43 10.53 24.85
CA HIS A 505 -24.17 11.21 23.60
C HIS A 505 -23.82 10.17 22.54
N PRO A 506 -24.42 10.20 21.35
CA PRO A 506 -23.96 9.39 20.25
C PRO A 506 -22.47 9.61 20.06
N SER A 507 -21.69 8.54 20.04
CA SER A 507 -20.23 8.53 20.10
C SER A 507 -19.52 9.36 19.03
N SER A 508 -20.25 9.78 18.01
CA SER A 508 -19.76 10.58 16.88
C SER A 508 -20.02 12.09 17.00
N GLU A 509 -20.88 12.56 17.93
CA GLU A 509 -21.42 13.92 17.81
C GLU A 509 -21.09 14.86 18.99
N VAL A 510 -20.60 14.34 20.11
CA VAL A 510 -20.21 15.19 21.23
C VAL A 510 -18.72 15.15 21.44
N ASN A 511 -18.10 16.13 20.87
CA ASN A 511 -16.71 16.41 21.13
C ASN A 511 -16.59 17.61 22.07
N PRO A 512 -16.63 17.40 23.37
CA PRO A 512 -16.19 18.45 24.26
C PRO A 512 -14.71 18.64 23.99
N GLY A 513 -14.33 19.77 23.43
CA GLY A 513 -12.93 20.12 23.18
C GLY A 513 -12.16 20.20 24.47
N TYR A 514 -11.80 19.05 25.06
CA TYR A 514 -11.01 18.99 26.27
C TYR A 514 -9.56 19.31 25.92
N VAL A 515 -9.09 20.45 26.35
CA VAL A 515 -7.66 20.67 26.53
C VAL A 515 -7.36 20.40 27.97
N VAL A 516 -6.95 19.18 28.30
CA VAL A 516 -6.44 18.88 29.65
C VAL A 516 -4.93 18.90 29.57
N ASP A 517 -4.34 19.98 30.05
CA ASP A 517 -2.91 20.04 30.31
C ASP A 517 -2.67 19.47 31.70
N GLY A 518 -2.48 18.16 31.80
CA GLY A 518 -2.25 17.46 33.07
C GLY A 518 -1.28 16.30 32.88
N ASN A 519 -0.74 15.77 33.96
CA ASN A 519 0.28 14.72 33.95
C ASN A 519 -0.18 13.43 33.22
N TYR A 520 -1.48 13.15 33.20
CA TYR A 520 -2.03 11.87 32.72
C TYR A 520 -2.89 11.98 31.48
N ILE A 521 -3.43 13.14 31.17
CA ILE A 521 -4.29 13.37 30.03
C ILE A 521 -3.56 14.30 29.05
N LYS A 522 -3.47 13.92 27.79
CA LYS A 522 -2.85 14.74 26.75
C LYS A 522 -3.87 15.07 25.67
N LYS A 523 -3.71 16.26 25.08
CA LYS A 523 -4.41 16.61 23.85
C LYS A 523 -4.09 15.59 22.75
N ASN A 524 -5.14 15.07 22.13
CA ASN A 524 -5.00 14.21 20.97
C ASN A 524 -5.03 15.09 19.71
N GLU A 525 -3.85 15.36 19.14
CA GLU A 525 -3.73 16.21 17.94
C GLU A 525 -4.15 15.50 16.65
N THR A 526 -4.21 14.16 16.67
CA THR A 526 -4.48 13.34 15.49
C THR A 526 -5.96 12.98 15.31
N ASP A 527 -6.76 13.14 16.36
CA ASP A 527 -8.18 12.75 16.35
C ASP A 527 -9.03 13.87 16.96
N LYS A 528 -9.78 14.56 16.08
CA LYS A 528 -10.63 15.69 16.48
C LYS A 528 -11.87 15.25 17.25
N ASP A 529 -12.32 14.00 17.05
CA ASP A 529 -13.51 13.46 17.69
C ASP A 529 -13.24 13.00 19.13
N PHE A 530 -11.95 12.74 19.44
CA PHE A 530 -11.50 12.38 20.79
C PHE A 530 -10.27 13.21 21.18
N PRO A 531 -10.45 14.46 21.58
CA PRO A 531 -9.36 15.40 21.78
C PRO A 531 -8.46 15.11 22.97
N ALA A 532 -8.86 14.19 23.86
CA ALA A 532 -8.11 13.86 25.06
C ALA A 532 -7.78 12.37 25.14
N ILE A 533 -6.52 12.05 25.45
CA ILE A 533 -6.05 10.69 25.73
C ILE A 533 -5.59 10.59 27.17
N LEU A 534 -6.15 9.63 27.89
CA LEU A 534 -5.72 9.20 29.21
C LEU A 534 -4.67 8.09 29.06
N ASP A 535 -3.52 8.23 29.74
CA ASP A 535 -2.41 7.28 29.66
C ASP A 535 -2.19 6.60 31.02
N PHE A 536 -2.69 5.39 31.18
CA PHE A 536 -2.54 4.60 32.42
C PHE A 536 -1.08 4.22 32.72
N ASN A 537 -0.22 4.13 31.71
CA ASN A 537 1.19 3.83 31.95
C ASN A 537 1.91 4.95 32.71
N LYS A 538 1.45 6.21 32.56
CA LYS A 538 1.96 7.33 33.32
C LYS A 538 1.43 7.36 34.76
N ILE A 539 0.22 6.85 34.94
CA ILE A 539 -0.44 6.77 36.24
C ILE A 539 0.19 5.68 37.08
N ARG A 540 0.74 4.64 36.48
CA ARG A 540 1.22 3.44 37.16
C ARG A 540 2.10 3.72 38.35
N GLU A 541 3.17 4.51 38.18
CA GLU A 541 4.12 4.79 39.25
C GLU A 541 3.46 5.52 40.44
N ASP A 542 2.60 6.48 40.14
CA ASP A 542 1.93 7.27 41.21
C ASP A 542 0.84 6.46 41.88
N TYR A 543 0.11 5.63 41.17
CA TYR A 543 -0.86 4.69 41.72
C TYR A 543 -0.18 3.65 42.60
N GLU A 544 0.91 3.03 42.17
CA GLU A 544 1.68 2.08 42.98
C GLU A 544 2.29 2.72 44.22
N LYS A 545 2.71 3.99 44.17
CA LYS A 545 3.17 4.75 45.34
C LYS A 545 2.01 5.06 46.32
N SER A 546 0.83 5.37 45.81
CA SER A 546 -0.35 5.66 46.65
C SER A 546 -0.79 4.45 47.46
N ARG A 547 -0.62 3.23 46.91
CA ARG A 547 -0.96 1.96 47.59
C ARG A 547 0.01 1.58 48.71
N LYS A 548 1.21 2.13 48.72
CA LYS A 548 2.24 1.86 49.76
C LYS A 548 2.15 2.78 50.96
N LYS A 549 1.30 3.80 50.89
CA LYS A 549 0.98 4.71 51.97
C LYS A 549 -0.28 4.24 52.70
#